data_5db2040d9d917660a6da9ee879875a7e
#
_entry.id   5db2040d9d917660a6da9ee879875a7e
#
_cell.length_a   1.000
_cell.length_b   1.000
_cell.length_c   1.000
_cell.angle_alpha   90.00
_cell.angle_beta   90.00
_cell.angle_gamma   90.00
#
_symmetry.space_group_name_H-M   'P 1'
#
loop_
_entity.id
_entity.type
_entity.pdbx_description
1 polymer ?
#
loop_
_entity_poly.entity_id
_entity_poly.type
_entity_poly.pdbx_seq_one_letter_code
_entity_poly.pdbx_strand_id
1 'polypeptide(L)'
;RSSAASDVYKRQDVLCRYAAVKLVKGEQKSITVSEKRVAEFLGHGIHHEKILENPVPGVVTGLAWTSAGGEILFIETSFTKGDGKVIITGQLGDVMKESAQIAITLVKSLYPEFADKFKENDLHIHVPAGAVPKDGPSAGITLVTALSSLVTGKPAPAEIAMTGEVSLRGGVMPIGGLPEKLMAAQRAGVKHVFIPYENMDDLDDVADEVKEKLEITPVT
;
A
#
# COMPACT_ATOMS: atom_id res chain seq x y z
N ARG A 1 -20.39 11.15 -1.71
CA ARG A 1 -20.56 10.92 -0.26
C ARG A 1 -19.58 9.84 0.13
N SER A 2 -18.70 10.10 1.09
CA SER A 2 -17.57 9.24 1.41
C SER A 2 -18.02 7.89 1.95
N SER A 3 -17.36 6.82 1.54
CA SER A 3 -17.55 5.46 2.06
C SER A 3 -17.31 5.39 3.57
N ALA A 4 -16.42 6.20 4.12
CA ALA A 4 -16.15 6.31 5.55
C ALA A 4 -17.40 6.70 6.36
N ALA A 5 -18.22 7.64 5.87
CA ALA A 5 -19.48 7.98 6.52
C ALA A 5 -20.45 6.79 6.52
N SER A 6 -20.52 6.02 5.42
CA SER A 6 -21.34 4.80 5.35
C SER A 6 -20.91 3.74 6.36
N ASP A 7 -19.60 3.58 6.58
CA ASP A 7 -19.07 2.60 7.56
C ASP A 7 -19.33 3.02 9.01
N VAL A 8 -19.25 4.32 9.31
CA VAL A 8 -19.62 4.85 10.62
C VAL A 8 -21.09 4.55 10.91
N TYR A 9 -21.99 4.80 9.97
CA TYR A 9 -23.42 4.50 10.15
C TYR A 9 -23.69 3.01 10.33
N LYS A 10 -23.02 2.13 9.59
CA LYS A 10 -23.15 0.67 9.74
C LYS A 10 -22.71 0.21 11.13
N ARG A 11 -21.60 0.74 11.63
CA ARG A 11 -21.11 0.41 12.98
C ARG A 11 -22.06 0.91 14.07
N GLN A 12 -22.59 2.12 13.92
CA GLN A 12 -23.61 2.64 14.83
C GLN A 12 -24.88 1.79 14.83
N ASP A 13 -25.36 1.35 13.66
CA ASP A 13 -26.53 0.48 13.55
C ASP A 13 -26.33 -0.85 14.29
N VAL A 14 -25.18 -1.48 14.15
CA VAL A 14 -24.84 -2.72 14.89
C VAL A 14 -24.88 -2.48 16.40
N LEU A 15 -24.29 -1.39 16.89
CA LEU A 15 -24.29 -1.03 18.31
C LEU A 15 -25.70 -0.75 18.82
N CYS A 16 -26.51 -0.02 18.04
CA CYS A 16 -27.90 0.25 18.40
C CYS A 16 -28.74 -1.03 18.47
N ARG A 17 -28.57 -1.95 17.51
CA ARG A 17 -29.27 -3.25 17.54
C ARG A 17 -28.84 -4.09 18.75
N TYR A 18 -27.57 -4.14 19.07
CA TYR A 18 -27.10 -4.85 20.26
C TYR A 18 -27.69 -4.26 21.52
N ALA A 19 -27.67 -2.93 21.64
CA ALA A 19 -28.30 -2.24 22.79
C ALA A 19 -29.79 -2.54 22.90
N ALA A 20 -30.55 -2.47 21.80
CA ALA A 20 -31.96 -2.75 21.76
C ALA A 20 -32.31 -4.17 22.25
N VAL A 21 -31.54 -5.18 21.79
CA VAL A 21 -31.71 -6.58 22.21
C VAL A 21 -31.52 -6.73 23.73
N LYS A 22 -30.48 -6.09 24.28
CA LYS A 22 -30.21 -6.16 25.73
C LYS A 22 -31.24 -5.45 26.57
N LEU A 23 -31.73 -4.31 26.10
CA LEU A 23 -32.82 -3.57 26.77
C LEU A 23 -34.13 -4.35 26.76
N VAL A 24 -34.54 -4.92 25.63
CA VAL A 24 -35.77 -5.71 25.50
C VAL A 24 -35.72 -6.96 26.37
N LYS A 25 -34.57 -7.60 26.52
CA LYS A 25 -34.36 -8.74 27.41
C LYS A 25 -34.32 -8.36 28.90
N GLY A 26 -34.32 -7.08 29.23
CA GLY A 26 -34.23 -6.59 30.61
C GLY A 26 -32.83 -6.81 31.24
N GLU A 27 -31.83 -7.13 30.45
CA GLU A 27 -30.49 -7.48 30.96
C GLU A 27 -29.70 -6.25 31.40
N GLN A 28 -29.88 -5.10 30.72
CA GLN A 28 -29.18 -3.85 31.02
C GLN A 28 -30.05 -2.62 30.70
N LYS A 29 -29.87 -1.54 31.48
CA LYS A 29 -30.57 -0.24 31.25
C LYS A 29 -29.73 0.71 30.35
N SER A 30 -28.46 0.49 30.29
CA SER A 30 -27.51 1.27 29.44
C SER A 30 -26.35 0.41 29.05
N ILE A 31 -25.72 0.74 27.92
CA ILE A 31 -24.51 0.06 27.40
C ILE A 31 -23.41 1.09 27.21
N THR A 32 -22.28 0.87 27.87
CA THR A 32 -21.08 1.67 27.67
C THR A 32 -20.17 0.97 26.65
N VAL A 33 -19.87 1.68 25.56
CA VAL A 33 -18.91 1.25 24.54
C VAL A 33 -17.56 1.86 24.87
N SER A 34 -16.61 1.04 25.24
CA SER A 34 -15.21 1.44 25.43
C SER A 34 -14.33 0.78 24.36
N GLU A 35 -13.15 1.32 24.12
CA GLU A 35 -12.20 0.77 23.15
C GLU A 35 -11.93 -0.73 23.38
N LYS A 36 -11.76 -1.14 24.64
CA LYS A 36 -11.55 -2.56 25.01
C LYS A 36 -12.71 -3.48 24.67
N ARG A 37 -13.92 -2.92 24.56
CA ARG A 37 -15.14 -3.68 24.29
C ARG A 37 -15.62 -3.59 22.85
N VAL A 38 -14.93 -2.81 22.01
CA VAL A 38 -15.33 -2.64 20.60
C VAL A 38 -15.42 -3.99 19.88
N ALA A 39 -14.49 -4.90 20.12
CA ALA A 39 -14.49 -6.23 19.49
C ALA A 39 -15.69 -7.11 19.93
N GLU A 40 -16.21 -6.91 21.15
CA GLU A 40 -17.42 -7.59 21.64
C GLU A 40 -18.67 -7.23 20.83
N PHE A 41 -18.76 -5.98 20.40
CA PHE A 41 -19.92 -5.44 19.69
C PHE A 41 -19.81 -5.55 18.17
N LEU A 42 -18.63 -5.26 17.63
CA LEU A 42 -18.38 -5.16 16.19
C LEU A 42 -17.64 -6.36 15.59
N GLY A 43 -17.29 -7.35 16.43
CA GLY A 43 -16.43 -8.45 16.05
C GLY A 43 -14.94 -8.06 16.07
N HIS A 44 -14.09 -9.02 15.69
CA HIS A 44 -12.66 -8.74 15.56
C HIS A 44 -12.41 -7.74 14.44
N GLY A 45 -11.47 -6.82 14.67
CA GLY A 45 -11.05 -5.86 13.66
C GLY A 45 -10.52 -6.56 12.39
N ILE A 46 -10.58 -5.86 11.28
CA ILE A 46 -9.93 -6.31 10.05
C ILE A 46 -8.43 -6.45 10.35
N HIS A 47 -7.86 -7.59 9.99
CA HIS A 47 -6.41 -7.75 10.03
C HIS A 47 -5.81 -6.80 8.97
N HIS A 48 -5.09 -5.80 9.43
CA HIS A 48 -4.27 -4.97 8.55
C HIS A 48 -2.93 -5.66 8.33
N GLU A 49 -2.45 -5.63 7.11
CA GLU A 49 -1.10 -6.08 6.79
C GLU A 49 -0.08 -5.26 7.59
N LYS A 50 0.99 -5.91 8.01
CA LYS A 50 2.13 -5.31 8.68
C LYS A 50 3.34 -5.38 7.76
N ILE A 51 4.31 -4.49 7.99
CA ILE A 51 5.60 -4.54 7.28
C ILE A 51 6.26 -5.92 7.43
N LEU A 52 7.10 -6.26 6.46
CA LEU A 52 7.86 -7.51 6.47
C LEU A 52 8.81 -7.56 7.66
N GLU A 53 8.88 -8.70 8.35
CA GLU A 53 9.86 -8.88 9.43
C GLU A 53 11.28 -9.02 8.88
N ASN A 54 11.42 -9.63 7.70
CA ASN A 54 12.72 -9.89 7.08
C ASN A 54 12.71 -9.35 5.65
N PRO A 55 13.40 -8.23 5.36
CA PRO A 55 13.48 -7.71 4.01
C PRO A 55 14.29 -8.64 3.09
N VAL A 56 13.77 -8.84 1.89
CA VAL A 56 14.42 -9.64 0.83
C VAL A 56 14.55 -8.81 -0.44
N PRO A 57 15.61 -9.03 -1.25
CA PRO A 57 15.74 -8.35 -2.53
C PRO A 57 14.51 -8.59 -3.43
N GLY A 58 14.05 -7.54 -4.08
CA GLY A 58 12.90 -7.61 -4.98
C GLY A 58 11.55 -7.46 -4.32
N VAL A 59 11.48 -7.24 -3.00
CA VAL A 59 10.22 -6.98 -2.29
C VAL A 59 10.25 -5.61 -1.65
N VAL A 60 9.23 -4.79 -1.94
CA VAL A 60 9.13 -3.40 -1.45
C VAL A 60 7.68 -3.09 -1.08
N THR A 61 7.52 -2.33 0.02
CA THR A 61 6.22 -1.87 0.49
C THR A 61 5.78 -0.61 -0.27
N GLY A 62 4.62 -0.69 -0.89
CA GLY A 62 3.91 0.44 -1.48
C GLY A 62 2.68 0.83 -0.69
N LEU A 63 2.04 1.92 -1.11
CA LEU A 63 0.84 2.45 -0.49
C LEU A 63 -0.29 2.52 -1.51
N ALA A 64 -1.45 1.99 -1.15
CA ALA A 64 -2.66 2.00 -1.94
C ALA A 64 -3.77 2.80 -1.25
N TRP A 65 -4.68 3.33 -2.05
CA TRP A 65 -5.92 3.91 -1.59
C TRP A 65 -7.10 3.14 -2.18
N THR A 66 -8.07 2.83 -1.34
CA THR A 66 -9.29 2.12 -1.70
C THR A 66 -10.51 2.87 -1.16
N SER A 67 -11.70 2.50 -1.59
CA SER A 67 -12.94 3.04 -1.05
C SER A 67 -13.12 2.77 0.46
N ALA A 68 -12.38 1.82 1.03
CA ALA A 68 -12.38 1.49 2.45
C ALA A 68 -11.29 2.25 3.24
N GLY A 69 -10.41 2.99 2.57
CA GLY A 69 -9.30 3.74 3.16
C GLY A 69 -7.94 3.36 2.55
N GLY A 70 -6.88 3.76 3.22
CA GLY A 70 -5.52 3.41 2.80
C GLY A 70 -5.12 2.00 3.27
N GLU A 71 -4.29 1.36 2.47
CA GLU A 71 -3.69 0.05 2.75
C GLU A 71 -2.22 0.04 2.31
N ILE A 72 -1.40 -0.78 2.96
CA ILE A 72 -0.09 -1.13 2.41
C ILE A 72 -0.26 -2.25 1.39
N LEU A 73 0.62 -2.31 0.43
CA LEU A 73 0.72 -3.42 -0.51
C LEU A 73 2.20 -3.79 -0.68
N PHE A 74 2.46 -5.05 -0.97
CA PHE A 74 3.80 -5.51 -1.32
C PHE A 74 3.90 -5.64 -2.83
N ILE A 75 5.02 -5.19 -3.37
CA ILE A 75 5.43 -5.52 -4.73
C ILE A 75 6.55 -6.53 -4.62
N GLU A 76 6.32 -7.71 -5.13
CA GLU A 76 7.25 -8.82 -5.15
C GLU A 76 7.75 -9.04 -6.57
N THR A 77 9.05 -9.11 -6.74
CA THR A 77 9.69 -9.35 -8.03
C THR A 77 10.68 -10.49 -7.95
N SER A 78 10.75 -11.31 -8.96
CA SER A 78 11.66 -12.45 -9.02
C SER A 78 12.10 -12.73 -10.44
N PHE A 79 13.33 -13.25 -10.59
CA PHE A 79 13.80 -13.83 -11.84
C PHE A 79 13.74 -15.35 -11.77
N THR A 80 13.29 -15.95 -12.86
CA THR A 80 13.38 -17.39 -13.10
C THR A 80 14.05 -17.62 -14.44
N LYS A 81 14.85 -18.68 -14.61
CA LYS A 81 15.50 -18.93 -15.88
C LYS A 81 14.48 -19.06 -17.00
N GLY A 82 14.67 -18.32 -18.08
CA GLY A 82 13.69 -18.23 -19.16
C GLY A 82 14.22 -17.45 -20.36
N ASP A 83 13.33 -16.89 -21.16
CA ASP A 83 13.63 -16.24 -22.44
C ASP A 83 13.32 -14.73 -22.42
N GLY A 84 13.29 -14.10 -21.23
CA GLY A 84 13.04 -12.67 -21.08
C GLY A 84 11.56 -12.28 -21.07
N LYS A 85 10.66 -13.20 -20.77
CA LYS A 85 9.22 -12.91 -20.64
C LYS A 85 8.95 -12.10 -19.38
N VAL A 86 7.93 -11.24 -19.43
CA VAL A 86 7.39 -10.53 -18.28
C VAL A 86 6.05 -11.15 -17.88
N ILE A 87 5.98 -11.62 -16.65
CA ILE A 87 4.79 -12.24 -16.06
C ILE A 87 4.29 -11.29 -14.98
N ILE A 88 3.03 -10.89 -15.04
CA ILE A 88 2.41 -10.00 -14.06
C ILE A 88 1.19 -10.69 -13.46
N THR A 89 1.15 -10.80 -12.13
CA THR A 89 0.05 -11.42 -11.39
C THR A 89 -0.41 -10.54 -10.20
N GLY A 90 -1.60 -10.83 -9.66
CA GLY A 90 -2.20 -10.07 -8.55
C GLY A 90 -3.44 -9.26 -8.95
N GLN A 91 -4.08 -9.59 -10.08
CA GLN A 91 -5.25 -8.90 -10.64
C GLN A 91 -5.01 -7.40 -10.85
N LEU A 92 -3.89 -7.07 -11.50
CA LEU A 92 -3.55 -5.70 -11.83
C LEU A 92 -4.38 -5.23 -13.03
N GLY A 93 -4.95 -4.03 -12.91
CA GLY A 93 -5.61 -3.35 -14.02
C GLY A 93 -4.61 -2.84 -15.05
N ASP A 94 -5.11 -2.27 -16.13
CA ASP A 94 -4.28 -1.91 -17.28
C ASP A 94 -3.33 -0.75 -16.97
N VAL A 95 -3.75 0.25 -16.18
CA VAL A 95 -2.90 1.37 -15.78
C VAL A 95 -1.70 0.88 -14.95
N MET A 96 -1.92 -0.03 -14.01
CA MET A 96 -0.83 -0.58 -13.19
C MET A 96 0.09 -1.49 -14.00
N LYS A 97 -0.40 -2.20 -15.02
CA LYS A 97 0.44 -2.95 -15.96
C LYS A 97 1.32 -2.04 -16.81
N GLU A 98 0.78 -0.92 -17.28
CA GLU A 98 1.57 0.11 -17.99
C GLU A 98 2.65 0.69 -17.08
N SER A 99 2.32 1.01 -15.83
CA SER A 99 3.29 1.45 -14.82
C SER A 99 4.42 0.43 -14.62
N ALA A 100 4.09 -0.87 -14.61
CA ALA A 100 5.11 -1.92 -14.53
C ALA A 100 6.03 -1.95 -15.77
N GLN A 101 5.50 -1.74 -16.98
CA GLN A 101 6.30 -1.66 -18.20
C GLN A 101 7.25 -0.45 -18.18
N ILE A 102 6.75 0.70 -17.72
CA ILE A 102 7.57 1.92 -17.54
C ILE A 102 8.70 1.63 -16.54
N ALA A 103 8.38 1.04 -15.39
CA ALA A 103 9.38 0.71 -14.37
C ALA A 103 10.46 -0.26 -14.89
N ILE A 104 10.08 -1.29 -15.63
CA ILE A 104 11.04 -2.23 -16.26
C ILE A 104 11.95 -1.51 -17.23
N THR A 105 11.39 -0.64 -18.07
CA THR A 105 12.17 0.11 -19.06
C THR A 105 13.15 1.06 -18.38
N LEU A 106 12.69 1.76 -17.34
CA LEU A 106 13.54 2.67 -16.57
C LEU A 106 14.68 1.93 -15.87
N VAL A 107 14.39 0.82 -15.18
CA VAL A 107 15.43 0.04 -14.48
C VAL A 107 16.46 -0.53 -15.45
N LYS A 108 16.05 -1.01 -16.62
CA LYS A 108 17.00 -1.43 -17.67
C LYS A 108 17.90 -0.28 -18.13
N SER A 109 17.40 0.95 -18.16
CA SER A 109 18.17 2.13 -18.52
C SER A 109 19.13 2.58 -17.40
N LEU A 110 18.68 2.48 -16.15
CA LEU A 110 19.48 2.85 -14.96
C LEU A 110 20.61 1.85 -14.66
N TYR A 111 20.40 0.58 -15.00
CA TYR A 111 21.32 -0.52 -14.70
C TYR A 111 21.64 -1.33 -15.95
N PRO A 112 22.30 -0.74 -16.96
CA PRO A 112 22.60 -1.42 -18.23
C PRO A 112 23.49 -2.66 -18.04
N GLU A 113 24.31 -2.70 -16.97
CA GLU A 113 25.16 -3.84 -16.62
C GLU A 113 24.37 -5.11 -16.28
N PHE A 114 23.08 -4.99 -15.94
CA PHE A 114 22.22 -6.14 -15.69
C PHE A 114 21.29 -6.48 -16.86
N ALA A 115 21.52 -5.92 -18.06
CA ALA A 115 20.66 -6.15 -19.23
C ALA A 115 20.51 -7.64 -19.59
N ASP A 116 21.56 -8.43 -19.40
CA ASP A 116 21.53 -9.87 -19.68
C ASP A 116 20.65 -10.66 -18.71
N LYS A 117 20.52 -10.20 -17.44
CA LYS A 117 19.54 -10.81 -16.50
C LYS A 117 18.12 -10.77 -17.06
N PHE A 118 17.75 -9.68 -17.71
CA PHE A 118 16.41 -9.53 -18.31
C PHE A 118 16.20 -10.31 -19.60
N LYS A 119 17.29 -10.72 -20.28
CA LYS A 119 17.22 -11.53 -21.52
C LYS A 119 17.20 -13.02 -21.22
N GLU A 120 17.98 -13.45 -20.24
CA GLU A 120 18.21 -14.85 -19.91
C GLU A 120 17.25 -15.38 -18.86
N ASN A 121 16.41 -14.49 -18.28
CA ASN A 121 15.45 -14.86 -17.24
C ASN A 121 14.09 -14.24 -17.52
N ASP A 122 13.06 -14.96 -17.18
CA ASP A 122 11.71 -14.44 -17.10
C ASP A 122 11.58 -13.60 -15.81
N LEU A 123 11.01 -12.41 -15.94
CA LEU A 123 10.71 -11.54 -14.82
C LEU A 123 9.27 -11.75 -14.36
N HIS A 124 9.07 -12.12 -13.12
CA HIS A 124 7.75 -12.18 -12.52
C HIS A 124 7.55 -11.01 -11.54
N ILE A 125 6.48 -10.24 -11.75
CA ILE A 125 6.01 -9.20 -10.85
C ILE A 125 4.69 -9.69 -10.25
N HIS A 126 4.61 -9.76 -8.93
CA HIS A 126 3.42 -10.17 -8.21
C HIS A 126 3.02 -9.13 -7.17
N VAL A 127 1.72 -8.86 -7.07
CA VAL A 127 1.17 -8.03 -5.99
C VAL A 127 0.16 -8.89 -5.21
N PRO A 128 0.50 -9.31 -3.98
CA PRO A 128 -0.34 -10.17 -3.15
C PRO A 128 -1.75 -9.62 -2.89
N ALA A 129 -2.58 -10.42 -2.21
CA ALA A 129 -4.02 -10.26 -2.11
C ALA A 129 -4.71 -10.34 -3.48
N GLY A 130 -4.42 -11.43 -4.23
CA GLY A 130 -4.90 -11.65 -5.61
C GLY A 130 -6.42 -11.70 -5.78
N ALA A 131 -7.20 -11.76 -4.69
CA ALA A 131 -8.66 -11.66 -4.75
C ALA A 131 -9.16 -10.19 -4.88
N VAL A 132 -8.28 -9.22 -4.63
CA VAL A 132 -8.61 -7.78 -4.68
C VAL A 132 -8.02 -7.18 -5.95
N PRO A 133 -8.86 -6.69 -6.89
CA PRO A 133 -8.36 -5.95 -8.05
C PRO A 133 -7.62 -4.68 -7.63
N LYS A 134 -6.48 -4.43 -8.27
CA LYS A 134 -5.65 -3.25 -8.02
C LYS A 134 -5.36 -2.54 -9.33
N ASP A 135 -5.51 -1.24 -9.35
CA ASP A 135 -5.19 -0.42 -10.51
C ASP A 135 -4.69 0.97 -10.09
N GLY A 136 -4.04 1.65 -11.03
CA GLY A 136 -3.52 2.99 -10.86
C GLY A 136 -2.00 3.09 -11.02
N PRO A 137 -1.49 4.32 -11.28
CA PRO A 137 -0.08 4.55 -11.58
C PRO A 137 0.78 4.77 -10.32
N SER A 138 0.16 4.99 -9.14
CA SER A 138 0.86 5.43 -7.92
C SER A 138 1.84 4.42 -7.32
N ALA A 139 1.90 3.20 -7.86
CA ALA A 139 2.90 2.19 -7.49
C ALA A 139 4.20 2.27 -8.31
N GLY A 140 4.33 3.26 -9.19
CA GLY A 140 5.47 3.40 -10.10
C GLY A 140 6.83 3.40 -9.40
N ILE A 141 7.00 4.27 -8.41
CA ILE A 141 8.25 4.34 -7.63
C ILE A 141 8.53 3.03 -6.86
N THR A 142 7.48 2.37 -6.34
CA THR A 142 7.61 1.09 -5.64
C THR A 142 8.06 -0.01 -6.59
N LEU A 143 7.52 -0.06 -7.81
CA LEU A 143 7.93 -0.99 -8.86
C LEU A 143 9.38 -0.78 -9.28
N VAL A 144 9.79 0.48 -9.49
CA VAL A 144 11.19 0.81 -9.83
C VAL A 144 12.13 0.37 -8.70
N THR A 145 11.76 0.64 -7.44
CA THR A 145 12.59 0.27 -6.28
C THR A 145 12.66 -1.24 -6.11
N ALA A 146 11.55 -1.97 -6.29
CA ALA A 146 11.53 -3.43 -6.20
C ALA A 146 12.41 -4.07 -7.28
N LEU A 147 12.30 -3.61 -8.52
CA LEU A 147 13.13 -4.08 -9.61
C LEU A 147 14.62 -3.72 -9.43
N SER A 148 14.93 -2.50 -8.95
CA SER A 148 16.29 -2.09 -8.62
C SER A 148 16.90 -2.94 -7.50
N SER A 149 16.12 -3.22 -6.48
CA SER A 149 16.47 -4.13 -5.37
C SER A 149 16.78 -5.54 -5.90
N LEU A 150 15.94 -6.06 -6.81
CA LEU A 150 16.10 -7.39 -7.41
C LEU A 150 17.39 -7.49 -8.21
N VAL A 151 17.67 -6.53 -9.12
CA VAL A 151 18.83 -6.60 -10.01
C VAL A 151 20.14 -6.40 -9.26
N THR A 152 20.14 -5.52 -8.24
CA THR A 152 21.33 -5.23 -7.43
C THR A 152 21.55 -6.26 -6.31
N GLY A 153 20.53 -7.05 -5.95
CA GLY A 153 20.57 -7.99 -4.83
C GLY A 153 20.57 -7.32 -3.46
N LYS A 154 20.22 -6.02 -3.38
CA LYS A 154 20.17 -5.24 -2.13
C LYS A 154 18.72 -5.11 -1.68
N PRO A 155 18.33 -5.65 -0.52
CA PRO A 155 16.96 -5.50 -0.03
C PRO A 155 16.67 -4.05 0.35
N ALA A 156 15.44 -3.61 0.11
CA ALA A 156 14.94 -2.37 0.67
C ALA A 156 14.60 -2.59 2.16
N PRO A 157 14.88 -1.63 3.05
CA PRO A 157 14.50 -1.76 4.45
C PRO A 157 13.00 -2.00 4.62
N ALA A 158 12.61 -2.88 5.55
CA ALA A 158 11.20 -3.23 5.76
C ALA A 158 10.36 -2.05 6.27
N GLU A 159 10.99 -1.12 6.96
CA GLU A 159 10.36 0.05 7.60
C GLU A 159 10.09 1.22 6.64
N ILE A 160 10.49 1.09 5.37
CA ILE A 160 10.20 2.11 4.35
C ILE A 160 8.99 1.73 3.52
N ALA A 161 8.23 2.75 3.11
CA ALA A 161 7.19 2.63 2.09
C ALA A 161 7.25 3.82 1.14
N MET A 162 6.59 3.69 0.00
CA MET A 162 6.61 4.76 -0.98
C MET A 162 5.34 4.77 -1.84
N THR A 163 5.05 5.92 -2.41
CA THR A 163 4.00 6.10 -3.39
C THR A 163 4.40 7.21 -4.36
N GLY A 164 4.07 7.03 -5.63
CA GLY A 164 4.39 7.99 -6.69
C GLY A 164 4.25 7.34 -8.06
N GLU A 165 3.71 8.07 -9.01
CA GLU A 165 3.78 7.71 -10.41
C GLU A 165 5.20 8.00 -10.92
N VAL A 166 5.72 7.21 -11.85
CA VAL A 166 7.06 7.39 -12.40
C VAL A 166 7.01 7.53 -13.91
N SER A 167 7.67 8.55 -14.42
CA SER A 167 7.84 8.75 -15.84
C SER A 167 8.96 7.88 -16.43
N LEU A 168 8.99 7.71 -17.74
CA LEU A 168 10.10 7.01 -18.43
C LEU A 168 11.48 7.65 -18.23
N ARG A 169 11.54 8.89 -17.73
CA ARG A 169 12.76 9.63 -17.42
C ARG A 169 13.14 9.60 -15.95
N GLY A 170 12.34 8.91 -15.12
CA GLY A 170 12.59 8.76 -13.69
C GLY A 170 11.96 9.84 -12.82
N GLY A 171 11.30 10.85 -13.38
CA GLY A 171 10.60 11.87 -12.59
C GLY A 171 9.43 11.25 -11.83
N VAL A 172 9.28 11.61 -10.58
CA VAL A 172 8.20 11.15 -9.70
C VAL A 172 7.07 12.17 -9.70
N MET A 173 5.88 11.74 -10.11
CA MET A 173 4.70 12.57 -10.32
C MET A 173 3.67 12.39 -9.20
N PRO A 174 2.79 13.40 -8.98
CA PRO A 174 1.84 13.42 -7.88
C PRO A 174 0.77 12.32 -7.97
N ILE A 175 0.20 11.99 -6.82
CA ILE A 175 -0.80 10.94 -6.64
C ILE A 175 -1.98 11.43 -5.81
N GLY A 176 -3.07 10.69 -5.83
CA GLY A 176 -4.22 10.93 -4.96
C GLY A 176 -4.22 10.08 -3.68
N GLY A 177 -5.00 10.54 -2.68
CA GLY A 177 -5.26 9.82 -1.45
C GLY A 177 -4.04 9.74 -0.51
N LEU A 178 -3.19 10.78 -0.48
CA LEU A 178 -2.01 10.81 0.37
C LEU A 178 -2.35 10.67 1.86
N PRO A 179 -3.36 11.37 2.42
CA PRO A 179 -3.68 11.24 3.84
C PRO A 179 -4.02 9.81 4.25
N GLU A 180 -4.85 9.11 3.48
CA GLU A 180 -5.23 7.73 3.76
C GLU A 180 -4.04 6.78 3.62
N LYS A 181 -3.18 6.99 2.66
CA LYS A 181 -1.95 6.22 2.44
C LYS A 181 -1.00 6.35 3.62
N LEU A 182 -0.78 7.56 4.13
CA LEU A 182 0.09 7.81 5.30
C LEU A 182 -0.50 7.21 6.57
N MET A 183 -1.81 7.29 6.78
CA MET A 183 -2.46 6.60 7.90
C MET A 183 -2.27 5.09 7.82
N ALA A 184 -2.33 4.50 6.63
CA ALA A 184 -2.09 3.07 6.46
C ALA A 184 -0.63 2.70 6.74
N ALA A 185 0.33 3.49 6.26
CA ALA A 185 1.75 3.32 6.53
C ALA A 185 2.03 3.33 8.04
N GLN A 186 1.51 4.31 8.75
CA GLN A 186 1.66 4.43 10.20
C GLN A 186 1.08 3.23 10.96
N ARG A 187 -0.13 2.77 10.57
CA ARG A 187 -0.77 1.59 11.19
C ARG A 187 0.01 0.30 10.94
N ALA A 188 0.64 0.17 9.78
CA ALA A 188 1.42 -1.00 9.40
C ALA A 188 2.78 -1.08 10.10
N GLY A 189 3.24 0.01 10.72
CA GLY A 189 4.54 0.08 11.40
C GLY A 189 5.67 0.63 10.52
N VAL A 190 5.34 1.22 9.37
CA VAL A 190 6.29 1.98 8.55
C VAL A 190 6.84 3.13 9.37
N LYS A 191 8.12 3.47 9.16
CA LYS A 191 8.82 4.57 9.81
C LYS A 191 9.14 5.71 8.85
N HIS A 192 9.42 5.38 7.60
CA HIS A 192 9.85 6.34 6.61
C HIS A 192 9.06 6.18 5.32
N VAL A 193 8.50 7.27 4.81
CA VAL A 193 7.68 7.27 3.59
C VAL A 193 8.26 8.25 2.58
N PHE A 194 8.45 7.77 1.34
CA PHE A 194 8.79 8.61 0.19
C PHE A 194 7.52 8.99 -0.56
N ILE A 195 7.34 10.29 -0.78
CA ILE A 195 6.16 10.86 -1.47
C ILE A 195 6.62 11.76 -2.62
N PRO A 196 5.79 12.00 -3.65
CA PRO A 196 6.11 13.00 -4.67
C PRO A 196 6.21 14.39 -4.05
N TYR A 197 7.18 15.18 -4.53
CA TYR A 197 7.38 16.55 -4.05
C TYR A 197 6.12 17.41 -4.23
N GLU A 198 5.41 17.22 -5.34
CA GLU A 198 4.18 17.96 -5.64
C GLU A 198 3.00 17.62 -4.71
N ASN A 199 3.10 16.55 -3.89
CA ASN A 199 2.11 16.24 -2.86
C ASN A 199 2.44 16.83 -1.47
N MET A 200 3.43 17.72 -1.36
CA MET A 200 3.78 18.34 -0.07
C MET A 200 2.60 19.13 0.54
N ASP A 201 1.81 19.80 -0.29
CA ASP A 201 0.66 20.58 0.17
C ASP A 201 -0.47 19.68 0.72
N ASP A 202 -0.56 18.42 0.27
CA ASP A 202 -1.54 17.46 0.78
C ASP A 202 -1.25 17.04 2.24
N LEU A 203 -0.06 17.35 2.77
CA LEU A 203 0.29 17.11 4.17
C LEU A 203 -0.52 17.98 5.15
N ASP A 204 -1.11 19.06 4.69
CA ASP A 204 -2.00 19.90 5.49
C ASP A 204 -3.27 19.14 5.89
N ASP A 205 -3.70 18.18 5.06
CA ASP A 205 -4.86 17.32 5.32
C ASP A 205 -4.51 16.07 6.17
N VAL A 206 -3.25 15.87 6.52
CA VAL A 206 -2.79 14.73 7.31
C VAL A 206 -2.80 15.08 8.80
N ALA A 207 -3.40 14.22 9.62
CA ALA A 207 -3.45 14.40 11.06
C ALA A 207 -2.03 14.48 11.67
N ASP A 208 -1.82 15.39 12.62
CA ASP A 208 -0.51 15.61 13.24
C ASP A 208 0.05 14.35 13.89
N GLU A 209 -0.80 13.54 14.54
CA GLU A 209 -0.40 12.24 15.12
C GLU A 209 0.23 11.27 14.12
N VAL A 210 -0.11 11.37 12.83
CA VAL A 210 0.46 10.56 11.75
C VAL A 210 1.80 11.15 11.34
N LYS A 211 1.87 12.48 11.15
CA LYS A 211 3.10 13.19 10.76
C LYS A 211 4.21 13.05 11.80
N GLU A 212 3.87 13.07 13.09
CA GLU A 212 4.83 12.91 14.19
C GLU A 212 5.48 11.51 14.27
N LYS A 213 4.82 10.50 13.69
CA LYS A 213 5.29 9.10 13.73
C LYS A 213 5.97 8.63 12.45
N LEU A 214 5.91 9.41 11.40
CA LEU A 214 6.48 9.09 10.10
C LEU A 214 7.55 10.11 9.71
N GLU A 215 8.70 9.63 9.32
CA GLU A 215 9.65 10.42 8.54
C GLU A 215 9.14 10.49 7.10
N ILE A 216 8.83 11.68 6.61
CA ILE A 216 8.28 11.88 5.26
C ILE A 216 9.32 12.61 4.42
N THR A 217 9.75 11.98 3.33
CA THR A 217 10.74 12.53 2.41
C THR A 217 10.11 12.76 1.03
N PRO A 218 10.04 14.02 0.56
CA PRO A 218 9.63 14.32 -0.80
C PRO A 218 10.71 13.93 -1.81
N VAL A 219 10.28 13.41 -2.96
CA VAL A 219 11.15 13.01 -4.08
C VAL A 219 10.61 13.56 -5.40
N THR A 220 11.49 13.74 -6.40
CA THR A 220 11.19 14.32 -7.72
C THR A 220 11.52 13.35 -8.86
#